data_8dca2dd0013f7e870f790fe8720b8f66
#
_entry.id   8dca2dd0013f7e870f790fe8720b8f66
#
_cell.length_a   1.000
_cell.length_b   1.000
_cell.length_c   1.000
_cell.angle_alpha   90.00
_cell.angle_beta   90.00
_cell.angle_gamma   90.00
#
_symmetry.space_group_name_H-M   'P 1'
#
loop_
_entity.id
_entity.type
_entity.pdbx_description
1 polymer ?
#
loop_
_entity_poly.entity_id
_entity_poly.type
_entity_poly.pdbx_seq_one_letter_code
_entity_poly.pdbx_strand_id
1 'polypeptide(L)'
;MMKPAIRRGLICIVMGMTLAGCSGNKEDEMQMYAAANSSMSPIKVELSWTPEKVSAGTEVSFKAVVTQDGEPVDDAREVMFEVNDAADKSSKVEIKGESAGEGAYTGEHTFTEAGEFTVTSHVTARTQHSMPNAKLVVEP
;
A
#
# COMPACT_ATOMS: atom_id res chain seq x y z
N MET A 1 -61.30 65.58 5.97
CA MET A 1 -61.75 65.37 7.33
C MET A 1 -61.60 63.88 7.67
N MET A 2 -60.60 63.52 8.34
CA MET A 2 -60.39 62.35 9.20
C MET A 2 -58.94 62.02 9.22
N LYS A 3 -58.30 62.24 10.33
CA LYS A 3 -56.93 61.95 10.56
C LYS A 3 -56.79 60.43 10.84
N PRO A 4 -55.92 59.70 10.19
CA PRO A 4 -55.58 58.38 10.68
C PRO A 4 -54.52 58.47 11.79
N ALA A 5 -54.83 57.80 12.84
CA ALA A 5 -53.94 57.62 14.01
C ALA A 5 -52.66 56.88 13.63
N ILE A 6 -51.57 57.49 13.99
CA ILE A 6 -50.25 56.89 13.94
C ILE A 6 -50.19 55.84 15.03
N ARG A 7 -50.19 54.58 14.62
CA ARG A 7 -49.82 53.48 15.54
C ARG A 7 -48.33 53.21 15.38
N ARG A 8 -47.64 53.62 16.39
CA ARG A 8 -46.24 53.25 16.57
C ARG A 8 -46.15 51.75 16.74
N GLY A 9 -45.71 51.09 15.66
CA GLY A 9 -45.32 49.69 15.74
C GLY A 9 -43.97 49.60 16.42
N LEU A 10 -43.97 48.96 17.55
CA LEU A 10 -42.76 48.60 18.31
C LEU A 10 -41.96 47.62 17.46
N ILE A 11 -40.85 48.03 16.93
CA ILE A 11 -39.92 47.11 16.29
C ILE A 11 -39.17 46.40 17.38
N CYS A 12 -39.61 45.18 17.67
CA CYS A 12 -38.79 44.23 18.41
C CYS A 12 -37.63 43.80 17.53
N ILE A 13 -36.47 44.40 17.75
CA ILE A 13 -35.22 43.91 17.23
C ILE A 13 -34.92 42.63 18.01
N VAL A 14 -35.30 41.51 17.46
CA VAL A 14 -34.81 40.23 17.90
C VAL A 14 -33.35 40.17 17.43
N MET A 15 -32.48 40.47 18.35
CA MET A 15 -31.04 40.25 18.20
C MET A 15 -30.85 38.74 18.19
N GLY A 16 -30.95 38.13 17.01
CA GLY A 16 -30.58 36.78 16.78
C GLY A 16 -29.07 36.66 17.00
N MET A 17 -28.68 36.17 18.18
CA MET A 17 -27.36 35.64 18.38
C MET A 17 -27.19 34.46 17.47
N THR A 18 -26.64 34.69 16.30
CA THR A 18 -26.06 33.61 15.52
C THR A 18 -24.82 33.13 16.29
N LEU A 19 -25.00 32.11 17.05
CA LEU A 19 -23.90 31.26 17.44
C LEU A 19 -23.28 30.73 16.15
N ALA A 20 -22.32 31.47 15.63
CA ALA A 20 -21.40 30.91 14.66
C ALA A 20 -20.66 29.79 15.39
N GLY A 21 -21.20 28.62 15.31
CA GLY A 21 -20.51 27.43 15.76
C GLY A 21 -19.23 27.29 14.92
N CYS A 22 -18.12 27.55 15.55
CA CYS A 22 -16.82 27.16 15.03
C CYS A 22 -16.77 25.63 15.07
N SER A 23 -17.43 24.98 14.17
CA SER A 23 -17.43 23.55 13.97
C SER A 23 -16.65 23.14 12.73
N GLY A 24 -16.07 24.11 12.02
CA GLY A 24 -15.42 23.87 10.74
C GLY A 24 -13.95 23.47 10.80
N ASN A 25 -13.26 23.78 11.88
CA ASN A 25 -11.80 23.65 11.86
C ASN A 25 -11.28 22.23 12.03
N LYS A 26 -12.05 21.33 12.59
CA LYS A 26 -11.60 19.94 12.76
C LYS A 26 -11.76 19.10 11.51
N GLU A 27 -12.75 19.40 10.69
CA GLU A 27 -12.96 18.69 9.43
C GLU A 27 -11.96 19.13 8.36
N ASP A 28 -11.59 20.41 8.35
CA ASP A 28 -10.57 20.90 7.43
C ASP A 28 -9.17 20.39 7.75
N GLU A 29 -8.84 20.23 9.02
CA GLU A 29 -7.57 19.59 9.42
C GLU A 29 -7.54 18.11 9.06
N MET A 30 -8.64 17.38 9.23
CA MET A 30 -8.72 15.99 8.80
C MET A 30 -8.63 15.83 7.28
N GLN A 31 -9.19 16.75 6.53
CA GLN A 31 -9.08 16.75 5.08
C GLN A 31 -7.65 17.07 4.61
N MET A 32 -6.94 17.94 5.28
CA MET A 32 -5.54 18.21 4.99
C MET A 32 -4.65 16.98 5.24
N TYR A 33 -4.87 16.25 6.31
CA TYR A 33 -4.15 15.01 6.57
C TYR A 33 -4.50 13.91 5.57
N ALA A 34 -5.75 13.78 5.19
CA ALA A 34 -6.17 12.84 4.17
C ALA A 34 -5.60 13.21 2.79
N ALA A 35 -5.55 14.49 2.44
CA ALA A 35 -4.96 14.96 1.20
C ALA A 35 -3.43 14.80 1.17
N ALA A 36 -2.74 15.01 2.29
CA ALA A 36 -1.31 14.77 2.40
C ALA A 36 -0.96 13.28 2.29
N ASN A 37 -1.81 12.40 2.82
CA ASN A 37 -1.65 10.96 2.69
C ASN A 37 -2.12 10.43 1.33
N SER A 38 -3.05 11.09 0.68
CA SER A 38 -3.53 10.67 -0.65
C SER A 38 -2.57 11.04 -1.77
N SER A 39 -1.58 11.90 -1.52
CA SER A 39 -0.50 12.18 -2.48
C SER A 39 0.52 11.04 -2.57
N MET A 40 0.45 10.08 -1.67
CA MET A 40 1.32 8.90 -1.66
C MET A 40 0.48 7.64 -1.83
N SER A 41 0.16 7.33 -3.07
CA SER A 41 -0.49 6.07 -3.40
C SER A 41 0.33 4.88 -2.93
N PRO A 42 -0.31 3.79 -2.50
CA PRO A 42 0.43 2.60 -2.09
C PRO A 42 1.19 1.99 -3.26
N ILE A 43 2.38 1.48 -2.96
CA ILE A 43 3.10 0.66 -3.92
C ILE A 43 2.37 -0.66 -4.09
N LYS A 44 2.34 -1.15 -5.32
CA LYS A 44 1.86 -2.49 -5.66
C LYS A 44 3.06 -3.36 -5.97
N VAL A 45 3.05 -4.57 -5.46
CA VAL A 45 4.08 -5.56 -5.72
C VAL A 45 3.43 -6.83 -6.21
N GLU A 46 3.81 -7.26 -7.41
CA GLU A 46 3.38 -8.54 -7.98
C GLU A 46 4.52 -9.53 -7.90
N LEU A 47 4.31 -10.60 -7.15
CA LEU A 47 5.27 -11.70 -6.99
C LEU A 47 4.96 -12.81 -7.96
N SER A 48 5.95 -13.24 -8.70
CA SER A 48 5.87 -14.38 -9.62
C SER A 48 7.19 -15.13 -9.66
N TRP A 49 7.21 -16.28 -10.28
CA TRP A 49 8.42 -17.07 -10.51
C TRP A 49 8.32 -17.90 -11.79
N THR A 50 9.48 -18.28 -12.29
CA THR A 50 9.61 -19.11 -13.48
C THR A 50 10.62 -20.22 -13.17
N PRO A 51 10.32 -21.50 -13.52
CA PRO A 51 9.09 -22.01 -14.11
C PRO A 51 7.91 -22.03 -13.12
N GLU A 52 6.68 -22.07 -13.61
CA GLU A 52 5.48 -22.17 -12.76
C GLU A 52 5.42 -23.49 -12.00
N LYS A 53 5.82 -24.57 -12.64
CA LYS A 53 5.99 -25.89 -12.04
C LYS A 53 7.44 -26.08 -11.67
N VAL A 54 7.69 -26.23 -10.38
CA VAL A 54 9.02 -26.36 -9.84
C VAL A 54 9.25 -27.79 -9.39
N SER A 55 10.36 -28.38 -9.83
CA SER A 55 10.82 -29.69 -9.38
C SER A 55 12.12 -29.56 -8.59
N ALA A 56 12.38 -30.50 -7.71
CA ALA A 56 13.63 -30.56 -6.95
C ALA A 56 14.83 -30.56 -7.90
N GLY A 57 15.84 -29.75 -7.61
CA GLY A 57 17.02 -29.56 -8.45
C GLY A 57 16.87 -28.53 -9.57
N THR A 58 15.69 -27.92 -9.72
CA THR A 58 15.44 -26.88 -10.72
C THR A 58 15.72 -25.50 -10.13
N GLU A 59 16.42 -24.67 -10.90
CA GLU A 59 16.61 -23.28 -10.56
C GLU A 59 15.32 -22.49 -10.83
N VAL A 60 14.92 -21.70 -9.85
CA VAL A 60 13.72 -20.85 -9.91
C VAL A 60 14.16 -19.39 -9.91
N SER A 61 13.66 -18.63 -10.86
CA SER A 61 13.81 -17.18 -10.88
C SER A 61 12.57 -16.55 -10.29
N PHE A 62 12.73 -15.85 -9.18
CA PHE A 62 11.68 -15.03 -8.57
C PHE A 62 11.69 -13.65 -9.19
N LYS A 63 10.51 -13.09 -9.34
CA LYS A 63 10.33 -11.75 -9.89
C LYS A 63 9.31 -10.97 -9.05
N ALA A 64 9.69 -9.79 -8.63
CA ALA A 64 8.79 -8.80 -8.04
C ALA A 64 8.68 -7.61 -8.98
N VAL A 65 7.47 -7.27 -9.38
CA VAL A 65 7.19 -6.06 -10.17
C VAL A 65 6.58 -5.03 -9.25
N VAL A 66 7.27 -3.92 -9.08
CA VAL A 66 6.89 -2.83 -8.18
C VAL A 66 6.38 -1.66 -9.01
N THR A 67 5.15 -1.25 -8.73
CA THR A 67 4.52 -0.10 -9.38
C THR A 67 3.89 0.82 -8.35
N GLN A 68 3.77 2.09 -8.70
CA GLN A 68 3.01 3.08 -7.95
C GLN A 68 2.28 3.96 -8.96
N ASP A 69 0.97 4.11 -8.80
CA ASP A 69 0.10 4.82 -9.75
C ASP A 69 0.22 4.31 -11.20
N GLY A 70 0.50 3.03 -11.38
CA GLY A 70 0.69 2.43 -12.69
C GLY A 70 2.08 2.64 -13.30
N GLU A 71 2.95 3.39 -12.63
CA GLU A 71 4.31 3.66 -13.07
C GLU A 71 5.30 2.71 -12.41
N PRO A 72 6.35 2.25 -13.13
CA PRO A 72 7.35 1.38 -12.55
C PRO A 72 8.16 2.09 -11.48
N VAL A 73 8.53 1.36 -10.43
CA VAL A 73 9.38 1.84 -9.34
C VAL A 73 10.74 1.17 -9.45
N ASP A 74 11.70 1.88 -10.03
CA ASP A 74 13.08 1.40 -10.24
C ASP A 74 14.02 1.79 -9.10
N ASP A 75 13.54 2.53 -8.13
CA ASP A 75 14.30 3.09 -7.02
C ASP A 75 13.99 2.44 -5.67
N ALA A 76 13.59 1.17 -5.66
CA ALA A 76 13.39 0.44 -4.41
C ALA A 76 14.71 0.36 -3.63
N ARG A 77 14.64 0.68 -2.35
CA ARG A 77 15.82 0.61 -1.46
C ARG A 77 16.25 -0.82 -1.18
N GLU A 78 15.27 -1.70 -1.09
CA GLU A 78 15.49 -3.10 -0.76
C GLU A 78 14.40 -3.94 -1.40
N VAL A 79 14.83 -5.00 -2.05
CA VAL A 79 13.95 -6.08 -2.50
C VAL A 79 14.62 -7.38 -2.07
N MET A 80 13.90 -8.18 -1.31
CA MET A 80 14.37 -9.46 -0.80
C MET A 80 13.29 -10.51 -0.94
N PHE A 81 13.65 -11.66 -1.46
CA PHE A 81 12.78 -12.82 -1.49
C PHE A 81 13.13 -13.73 -0.31
N GLU A 82 12.16 -13.99 0.54
CA GLU A 82 12.27 -14.89 1.66
C GLU A 82 11.53 -16.17 1.36
N VAL A 83 12.21 -17.30 1.49
CA VAL A 83 11.64 -18.63 1.29
C VAL A 83 11.63 -19.36 2.61
N ASN A 84 10.45 -19.73 3.09
CA ASN A 84 10.27 -20.48 4.31
C ASN A 84 9.68 -21.85 3.98
N ASP A 85 10.26 -22.90 4.55
CA ASP A 85 9.71 -24.25 4.48
C ASP A 85 8.45 -24.34 5.37
N ALA A 86 7.36 -24.86 4.83
CA ALA A 86 6.13 -25.04 5.58
C ALA A 86 6.24 -26.11 6.67
N ALA A 87 7.11 -27.11 6.48
CA ALA A 87 7.35 -28.18 7.43
C ALA A 87 8.37 -27.79 8.52
N ASP A 88 9.34 -26.96 8.17
CA ASP A 88 10.37 -26.48 9.08
C ASP A 88 10.46 -24.96 9.08
N LYS A 89 9.78 -24.32 10.02
CA LYS A 89 9.75 -22.87 10.17
C LYS A 89 11.09 -22.24 10.54
N SER A 90 12.05 -23.05 10.96
CA SER A 90 13.41 -22.57 11.22
C SER A 90 14.25 -22.47 9.95
N SER A 91 13.84 -23.17 8.91
CA SER A 91 14.48 -23.11 7.59
C SER A 91 14.01 -21.87 6.83
N LYS A 92 14.92 -20.93 6.68
CA LYS A 92 14.68 -19.67 6.00
C LYS A 92 15.83 -19.37 5.06
N VAL A 93 15.49 -19.06 3.82
CA VAL A 93 16.46 -18.60 2.80
C VAL A 93 16.08 -17.19 2.38
N GLU A 94 17.06 -16.33 2.33
CA GLU A 94 16.90 -14.94 1.87
C GLU A 94 17.70 -14.75 0.58
N ILE A 95 17.03 -14.26 -0.45
CA ILE A 95 17.60 -13.99 -1.76
C ILE A 95 17.42 -12.52 -2.06
N LYS A 96 18.53 -11.81 -2.27
CA LYS A 96 18.48 -10.40 -2.63
C LYS A 96 17.95 -10.24 -4.05
N GLY A 97 16.96 -9.36 -4.22
CA GLY A 97 16.45 -8.97 -5.53
C GLY A 97 17.35 -7.93 -6.18
N GLU A 98 17.63 -8.13 -7.46
CA GLU A 98 18.38 -7.19 -8.27
C GLU A 98 17.48 -6.55 -9.32
N SER A 99 17.67 -5.26 -9.58
CA SER A 99 16.87 -4.53 -10.55
C SER A 99 17.10 -5.10 -11.96
N ALA A 100 16.01 -5.42 -12.63
CA ALA A 100 15.98 -5.86 -14.03
C ALA A 100 15.39 -4.81 -14.97
N GLY A 101 15.09 -3.60 -14.45
CA GLY A 101 14.46 -2.51 -15.19
C GLY A 101 12.93 -2.60 -15.17
N GLU A 102 12.29 -1.49 -15.48
CA GLU A 102 10.83 -1.37 -15.56
C GLU A 102 10.08 -1.79 -14.28
N GLY A 103 10.66 -1.52 -13.12
CA GLY A 103 10.10 -1.87 -11.81
C GLY A 103 10.24 -3.34 -11.45
N ALA A 104 10.92 -4.14 -12.26
CA ALA A 104 11.14 -5.55 -12.00
C ALA A 104 12.42 -5.80 -11.21
N TYR A 105 12.33 -6.69 -10.24
CA TYR A 105 13.46 -7.15 -9.42
C TYR A 105 13.47 -8.67 -9.43
N THR A 106 14.62 -9.27 -9.64
CA THR A 106 14.76 -10.72 -9.79
C THR A 106 15.76 -11.29 -8.80
N GLY A 107 15.56 -12.55 -8.44
CA GLY A 107 16.49 -13.34 -7.64
C GLY A 107 16.31 -14.80 -7.97
N GLU A 108 17.36 -15.60 -7.81
CA GLU A 108 17.39 -17.01 -8.21
C GLU A 108 17.68 -17.92 -7.02
N HIS A 109 17.03 -19.05 -6.99
CA HIS A 109 17.25 -20.07 -5.98
C HIS A 109 16.96 -21.44 -6.54
N THR A 110 17.76 -22.44 -6.13
CA THR A 110 17.56 -23.84 -6.49
C THR A 110 17.06 -24.61 -5.28
N PHE A 111 15.89 -25.21 -5.38
CA PHE A 111 15.35 -26.09 -4.36
C PHE A 111 15.94 -27.48 -4.52
N THR A 112 16.57 -27.98 -3.48
CA THR A 112 17.18 -29.33 -3.49
C THR A 112 16.22 -30.43 -3.05
N GLU A 113 15.15 -30.06 -2.36
CA GLU A 113 14.17 -30.98 -1.81
C GLU A 113 12.73 -30.58 -2.25
N ALA A 114 11.90 -31.59 -2.43
CA ALA A 114 10.48 -31.42 -2.65
C ALA A 114 9.77 -30.97 -1.38
N GLY A 115 8.72 -30.21 -1.50
CA GLY A 115 7.92 -29.75 -0.38
C GLY A 115 7.08 -28.52 -0.69
N GLU A 116 6.42 -28.01 0.33
CA GLU A 116 5.68 -26.75 0.27
C GLU A 116 6.49 -25.64 0.92
N PHE A 117 6.59 -24.52 0.21
CA PHE A 117 7.32 -23.35 0.65
C PHE A 117 6.42 -22.11 0.58
N THR A 118 6.66 -21.15 1.45
CA THR A 118 6.07 -19.83 1.34
C THR A 118 7.15 -18.87 0.86
N VAL A 119 6.89 -18.20 -0.24
CA VAL A 119 7.78 -17.18 -0.79
C VAL A 119 7.18 -15.82 -0.46
N THR A 120 7.94 -14.99 0.22
CA THR A 120 7.56 -13.62 0.56
C THR A 120 8.51 -12.66 -0.13
N SER A 121 7.98 -11.67 -0.82
CA SER A 121 8.78 -10.57 -1.36
C SER A 121 8.73 -9.39 -0.39
N HIS A 122 9.85 -9.06 0.22
CA HIS A 122 9.99 -7.87 1.04
C HIS A 122 10.46 -6.72 0.16
N VAL A 123 9.62 -5.73 -0.02
CA VAL A 123 9.93 -4.56 -0.83
C VAL A 123 9.84 -3.31 0.00
N THR A 124 10.94 -2.58 0.08
CA THR A 124 10.98 -1.24 0.67
C THR A 124 11.28 -0.24 -0.44
N ALA A 125 10.31 0.58 -0.75
CA ALA A 125 10.43 1.60 -1.77
C ALA A 125 9.86 2.92 -1.26
N ARG A 126 10.63 3.98 -1.47
CA ARG A 126 10.27 5.31 -1.00
C ARG A 126 10.06 5.28 0.53
N THR A 127 8.89 5.55 1.05
CA THR A 127 8.59 5.48 2.49
C THR A 127 7.67 4.30 2.83
N GLN A 128 7.50 3.36 1.91
CA GLN A 128 6.55 2.27 2.02
C GLN A 128 7.24 0.91 2.05
N HIS A 129 6.58 -0.02 2.69
CA HIS A 129 6.99 -1.41 2.76
C HIS A 129 5.83 -2.32 2.38
N SER A 130 6.10 -3.27 1.50
CA SER A 130 5.10 -4.24 1.04
C SER A 130 5.69 -5.65 1.08
N MET A 131 4.89 -6.60 1.53
CA MET A 131 5.32 -8.00 1.74
C MET A 131 4.30 -8.98 1.17
N PRO A 132 4.08 -9.04 -0.15
CA PRO A 132 3.24 -10.06 -0.72
C PRO A 132 3.89 -11.43 -0.58
N ASN A 133 3.08 -12.43 -0.34
CA ASN A 133 3.54 -13.81 -0.25
C ASN A 133 2.66 -14.75 -1.08
N ALA A 134 3.23 -15.88 -1.45
CA ALA A 134 2.53 -16.92 -2.17
C ALA A 134 3.13 -18.28 -1.83
N LYS A 135 2.30 -19.31 -1.95
CA LYS A 135 2.71 -20.69 -1.73
C LYS A 135 3.36 -21.23 -3.01
N LEU A 136 4.52 -21.86 -2.84
CA LEU A 136 5.25 -22.55 -3.90
C LEU A 136 5.35 -24.02 -3.55
N VAL A 137 5.00 -24.89 -4.48
CA VAL A 137 5.13 -26.33 -4.33
C VAL A 137 6.27 -26.83 -5.21
N VAL A 138 7.21 -27.54 -4.60
CA VAL A 138 8.32 -28.20 -5.29
C VAL A 138 8.00 -29.69 -5.40
N GLU A 139 7.88 -30.17 -6.62
CA GLU A 139 7.63 -31.58 -6.92
C GLU A 139 8.94 -32.39 -6.83
N PRO A 140 8.86 -33.70 -6.47
CA PRO A 140 10.01 -34.54 -6.46
C PRO A 140 10.61 -34.83 -7.83
#